data_02c123d55c9c0093e0351cad5c96c2e5
#
_entry.id   02c123d55c9c0093e0351cad5c96c2e5
#
_cell.length_a   1.000
_cell.length_b   1.000
_cell.length_c   1.000
_cell.angle_alpha   90.00
_cell.angle_beta   90.00
_cell.angle_gamma   90.00
#
_symmetry.space_group_name_H-M   'P 1'
#
loop_
_entity.id
_entity.type
_entity.pdbx_description
1 polymer ?
#
loop_
_entity_poly.entity_id
_entity_poly.type
_entity_poly.pdbx_seq_one_letter_code
_entity_poly.pdbx_strand_id
1 'polypeptide(L)'
;MYKPEFMQKAIEEAKAGIENGDGGPFGATIVKDGQIIATGHNCVLKNHDSTCHGEIDAIRKAEQNLQTHDLTNCELYTTSEPCPMCLAAILWANIQKVYYGCTLEDNEKIGFRDAKFEKLMGDRSHLPENFLEQHDRNLCLELFDEYNQMDKTIY
;
A
#
# COMPACT_ATOMS: atom_id res chain seq x y z
N MET A 1 -0.05 -10.26 18.09
CA MET A 1 0.88 -11.43 18.02
C MET A 1 0.70 -12.14 16.70
N TYR A 2 1.79 -12.47 16.00
CA TYR A 2 1.77 -13.14 14.69
C TYR A 2 0.96 -14.44 14.73
N LYS A 3 0.15 -14.65 13.68
CA LYS A 3 -0.65 -15.87 13.48
C LYS A 3 -0.45 -16.40 12.06
N PRO A 4 0.10 -17.61 11.91
CA PRO A 4 0.42 -18.19 10.59
C PRO A 4 -0.78 -18.30 9.65
N GLU A 5 -1.96 -18.52 10.18
CA GLU A 5 -3.19 -18.66 9.38
C GLU A 5 -3.52 -17.40 8.56
N PHE A 6 -3.16 -16.20 9.04
CA PHE A 6 -3.40 -14.95 8.31
C PHE A 6 -2.38 -14.75 7.20
N MET A 7 -1.12 -15.16 7.39
CA MET A 7 -0.13 -15.19 6.33
C MET A 7 -0.49 -16.23 5.26
N GLN A 8 -0.97 -17.39 5.68
CA GLN A 8 -1.44 -18.41 4.75
C GLN A 8 -2.57 -17.85 3.86
N LYS A 9 -3.46 -17.05 4.42
CA LYS A 9 -4.53 -16.39 3.65
C LYS A 9 -3.99 -15.39 2.64
N ALA A 10 -2.97 -14.61 2.99
CA ALA A 10 -2.28 -13.71 2.06
C ALA A 10 -1.61 -14.49 0.91
N ILE A 11 -1.01 -15.65 1.21
CA ILE A 11 -0.41 -16.54 0.20
C ILE A 11 -1.48 -17.10 -0.75
N GLU A 12 -2.63 -17.53 -0.23
CA GLU A 12 -3.76 -18.01 -1.05
C GLU A 12 -4.26 -16.93 -2.00
N GLU A 13 -4.39 -15.69 -1.53
CA GLU A 13 -4.75 -14.54 -2.37
C GLU A 13 -3.71 -14.30 -3.47
N ALA A 14 -2.42 -14.32 -3.14
CA ALA A 14 -1.36 -14.17 -4.12
C ALA A 14 -1.42 -15.26 -5.21
N LYS A 15 -1.65 -16.51 -4.81
CA LYS A 15 -1.80 -17.65 -5.76
C LYS A 15 -3.00 -17.45 -6.69
N ALA A 16 -4.16 -17.08 -6.15
CA ALA A 16 -5.34 -16.81 -6.95
C ALA A 16 -5.08 -15.68 -7.97
N GLY A 17 -4.40 -14.62 -7.55
CA GLY A 17 -4.04 -13.50 -8.42
C GLY A 17 -3.15 -13.91 -9.59
N ILE A 18 -2.08 -14.67 -9.35
CA ILE A 18 -1.20 -15.13 -10.44
C ILE A 18 -1.87 -16.16 -11.34
N GLU A 19 -2.69 -17.06 -10.81
CA GLU A 19 -3.44 -18.02 -11.60
C GLU A 19 -4.45 -17.36 -12.54
N ASN A 20 -5.09 -16.27 -12.09
CA ASN A 20 -5.99 -15.46 -12.90
C ASN A 20 -5.28 -14.51 -13.88
N GLY A 21 -3.97 -14.35 -13.78
CA GLY A 21 -3.22 -13.36 -14.57
C GLY A 21 -3.48 -11.92 -14.14
N ASP A 22 -3.92 -11.70 -12.90
CA ASP A 22 -4.26 -10.37 -12.37
C ASP A 22 -3.04 -9.48 -12.13
N GLY A 23 -1.91 -10.09 -11.75
CA GLY A 23 -0.66 -9.37 -11.45
C GLY A 23 0.42 -10.28 -10.88
N GLY A 24 1.38 -9.67 -10.17
CA GLY A 24 2.50 -10.37 -9.54
C GLY A 24 2.10 -11.20 -8.30
N PRO A 25 3.06 -11.94 -7.70
CA PRO A 25 2.81 -12.91 -6.64
C PRO A 25 2.69 -12.25 -5.25
N PHE A 26 1.84 -11.24 -5.13
CA PHE A 26 1.70 -10.43 -3.93
C PHE A 26 0.27 -10.47 -3.42
N GLY A 27 0.12 -10.86 -2.16
CA GLY A 27 -1.16 -10.93 -1.48
C GLY A 27 -1.07 -10.36 -0.08
N ALA A 28 -2.20 -9.88 0.43
CA ALA A 28 -2.29 -9.27 1.74
C ALA A 28 -3.61 -9.62 2.45
N THR A 29 -3.55 -9.65 3.78
CA THR A 29 -4.69 -9.87 4.65
C THR A 29 -4.70 -8.81 5.73
N ILE A 30 -5.82 -8.12 5.92
CA ILE A 30 -6.03 -7.16 7.00
C ILE A 30 -6.91 -7.80 8.07
N VAL A 31 -6.45 -7.69 9.30
CA VAL A 31 -7.05 -8.33 10.49
C VAL A 31 -7.32 -7.29 11.55
N LYS A 32 -8.49 -7.37 12.20
CA LYS A 32 -8.85 -6.58 13.37
C LYS A 32 -9.44 -7.50 14.42
N ASP A 33 -8.98 -7.40 15.66
CA ASP A 33 -9.46 -8.20 16.80
C ASP A 33 -9.48 -9.72 16.53
N GLY A 34 -8.47 -10.20 15.77
CA GLY A 34 -8.35 -11.61 15.40
C GLY A 34 -9.29 -12.08 14.30
N GLN A 35 -9.98 -11.17 13.63
CA GLN A 35 -10.86 -11.47 12.50
C GLN A 35 -10.34 -10.86 11.20
N ILE A 36 -10.42 -11.60 10.10
CA ILE A 36 -10.09 -11.10 8.78
C ILE A 36 -11.15 -10.10 8.34
N ILE A 37 -10.74 -8.86 8.07
CA ILE A 37 -11.59 -7.79 7.57
C ILE A 37 -11.58 -7.75 6.04
N ALA A 38 -10.41 -7.94 5.44
CA ALA A 38 -10.25 -7.96 4.00
C ALA A 38 -9.03 -8.77 3.58
N THR A 39 -9.07 -9.29 2.37
CA THR A 39 -7.93 -9.86 1.66
C THR A 39 -7.77 -9.17 0.32
N GLY A 40 -6.57 -9.13 -0.20
CA GLY A 40 -6.26 -8.53 -1.49
C GLY A 40 -5.06 -9.16 -2.15
N HIS A 41 -4.95 -8.98 -3.46
CA HIS A 41 -3.79 -9.39 -4.24
C HIS A 41 -3.47 -8.34 -5.30
N ASN A 42 -2.27 -8.43 -5.86
CA ASN A 42 -1.83 -7.53 -6.91
C ASN A 42 -2.76 -7.62 -8.14
N CYS A 43 -3.39 -6.51 -8.50
CA CYS A 43 -4.31 -6.39 -9.62
C CYS A 43 -3.80 -5.38 -10.68
N VAL A 44 -2.50 -5.14 -10.74
CA VAL A 44 -1.89 -4.16 -11.67
C VAL A 44 -2.28 -4.46 -13.12
N LEU A 45 -2.16 -5.71 -13.54
CA LEU A 45 -2.47 -6.11 -14.92
C LEU A 45 -3.96 -6.12 -15.19
N LYS A 46 -4.75 -6.67 -14.27
CA LYS A 46 -6.21 -6.76 -14.38
C LYS A 46 -6.88 -5.39 -14.51
N ASN A 47 -6.47 -4.44 -13.68
CA ASN A 47 -7.10 -3.14 -13.57
C ASN A 47 -6.42 -2.06 -14.44
N HIS A 48 -5.30 -2.38 -15.12
CA HIS A 48 -4.44 -1.37 -15.76
C HIS A 48 -4.08 -0.23 -14.81
N ASP A 49 -3.79 -0.58 -13.55
CA ASP A 49 -3.51 0.34 -12.45
C ASP A 49 -2.19 -0.04 -11.78
N SER A 50 -1.14 0.72 -12.05
CA SER A 50 0.20 0.50 -11.50
C SER A 50 0.26 0.62 -9.97
N THR A 51 -0.74 1.22 -9.35
CA THR A 51 -0.82 1.39 -7.89
C THR A 51 -1.53 0.24 -7.20
N CYS A 52 -2.21 -0.64 -7.94
CA CYS A 52 -3.04 -1.71 -7.37
C CYS A 52 -2.20 -2.91 -6.89
N HIS A 53 -1.28 -2.66 -5.96
CA HIS A 53 -0.55 -3.69 -5.23
C HIS A 53 -1.48 -4.43 -4.26
N GLY A 54 -1.06 -5.58 -3.76
CA GLY A 54 -1.87 -6.41 -2.87
C GLY A 54 -2.28 -5.70 -1.59
N GLU A 55 -1.38 -4.94 -0.99
CA GLU A 55 -1.64 -4.14 0.19
C GLU A 55 -2.66 -3.02 -0.10
N ILE A 56 -2.54 -2.35 -1.24
CA ILE A 56 -3.48 -1.29 -1.66
C ILE A 56 -4.88 -1.88 -1.88
N ASP A 57 -4.97 -3.02 -2.55
CA ASP A 57 -6.25 -3.72 -2.78
C ASP A 57 -6.90 -4.12 -1.44
N ALA A 58 -6.13 -4.67 -0.52
CA ALA A 58 -6.61 -5.05 0.81
C ALA A 58 -7.05 -3.83 1.64
N ILE A 59 -6.29 -2.73 1.63
CA ILE A 59 -6.64 -1.48 2.33
C ILE A 59 -7.96 -0.93 1.81
N ARG A 60 -8.12 -0.79 0.48
CA ARG A 60 -9.35 -0.29 -0.13
C ARG A 60 -10.57 -1.12 0.29
N LYS A 61 -10.44 -2.44 0.29
CA LYS A 61 -11.52 -3.34 0.70
C LYS A 61 -11.82 -3.25 2.20
N ALA A 62 -10.80 -3.15 3.04
CA ALA A 62 -10.98 -3.01 4.48
C ALA A 62 -11.68 -1.70 4.85
N GLU A 63 -11.27 -0.59 4.24
CA GLU A 63 -11.90 0.72 4.42
C GLU A 63 -13.37 0.72 3.98
N GLN A 64 -13.67 0.06 2.86
CA GLN A 64 -15.05 -0.13 2.41
C GLN A 64 -15.87 -0.99 3.36
N ASN A 65 -15.31 -2.11 3.83
CA ASN A 65 -16.02 -3.02 4.72
C ASN A 65 -16.30 -2.39 6.10
N LEU A 66 -15.37 -1.58 6.59
CA LEU A 66 -15.50 -0.87 7.87
C LEU A 66 -16.14 0.51 7.75
N GLN A 67 -16.37 1.00 6.52
CA GLN A 67 -16.93 2.33 6.24
C GLN A 67 -16.11 3.46 6.92
N THR A 68 -14.78 3.34 6.88
CA THR A 68 -13.85 4.32 7.45
C THR A 68 -12.53 4.31 6.69
N HIS A 69 -11.84 5.45 6.66
CA HIS A 69 -10.46 5.56 6.17
C HIS A 69 -9.41 5.29 7.27
N ASP A 70 -9.85 5.06 8.50
CA ASP A 70 -8.99 4.84 9.66
C ASP A 70 -9.02 3.36 10.07
N LEU A 71 -7.90 2.68 9.80
CA LEU A 71 -7.68 1.28 10.14
C LEU A 71 -6.85 1.10 11.43
N THR A 72 -6.96 2.07 12.35
CA THR A 72 -6.38 1.95 13.70
C THR A 72 -6.83 0.62 14.34
N ASN A 73 -5.91 -0.06 15.03
CA ASN A 73 -6.07 -1.39 15.61
C ASN A 73 -6.20 -2.53 14.58
N CYS A 74 -5.94 -2.27 13.31
CA CYS A 74 -5.75 -3.33 12.32
C CYS A 74 -4.28 -3.76 12.21
N GLU A 75 -4.09 -5.02 11.88
CA GLU A 75 -2.81 -5.63 11.53
C GLU A 75 -2.84 -6.04 10.05
N LEU A 76 -1.73 -5.86 9.34
CA LEU A 76 -1.58 -6.28 7.96
C LEU A 76 -0.58 -7.42 7.86
N TYR A 77 -0.94 -8.46 7.14
CA TYR A 77 -0.09 -9.58 6.75
C TYR A 77 0.11 -9.52 5.24
N THR A 78 1.34 -9.56 4.78
CA THR A 78 1.66 -9.47 3.35
C THR A 78 2.75 -10.44 2.96
N THR A 79 2.65 -11.01 1.77
CA THR A 79 3.63 -12.00 1.29
C THR A 79 5.01 -11.43 1.06
N SER A 80 5.13 -10.10 0.92
CA SER A 80 6.40 -9.40 0.73
C SER A 80 6.46 -8.11 1.53
N GLU A 81 7.67 -7.71 1.90
CA GLU A 81 7.97 -6.40 2.50
C GLU A 81 7.35 -5.29 1.65
N PRO A 82 6.54 -4.39 2.27
CA PRO A 82 5.88 -3.34 1.52
C PRO A 82 6.87 -2.42 0.79
N CYS A 83 6.61 -2.18 -0.49
CA CYS A 83 7.35 -1.17 -1.25
C CYS A 83 7.09 0.24 -0.68
N PRO A 84 7.86 1.28 -1.07
CA PRO A 84 7.65 2.64 -0.55
C PRO A 84 6.23 3.17 -0.71
N MET A 85 5.56 2.88 -1.83
CA MET A 85 4.17 3.28 -2.06
C MET A 85 3.21 2.62 -1.05
N CYS A 86 3.32 1.30 -0.88
CA CYS A 86 2.47 0.55 0.04
C CYS A 86 2.75 0.89 1.50
N LEU A 87 4.03 1.10 1.86
CA LEU A 87 4.39 1.54 3.21
C LEU A 87 3.76 2.89 3.55
N ALA A 88 3.80 3.84 2.61
CA ALA A 88 3.13 5.13 2.79
C ALA A 88 1.61 4.96 2.93
N ALA A 89 0.98 4.12 2.10
CA ALA A 89 -0.45 3.83 2.21
C ALA A 89 -0.84 3.20 3.55
N ILE A 90 -0.03 2.28 4.06
CA ILE A 90 -0.21 1.64 5.38
C ILE A 90 -0.19 2.70 6.50
N LEU A 91 0.75 3.64 6.42
CA LEU A 91 0.85 4.75 7.39
C LEU A 91 -0.35 5.70 7.28
N TRP A 92 -0.78 6.06 6.06
CA TRP A 92 -1.98 6.88 5.84
C TRP A 92 -3.25 6.22 6.38
N ALA A 93 -3.35 4.90 6.28
CA ALA A 93 -4.47 4.13 6.83
C ALA A 93 -4.40 3.93 8.35
N ASN A 94 -3.35 4.40 9.03
CA ASN A 94 -3.11 4.21 10.46
C ASN A 94 -2.96 2.74 10.90
N ILE A 95 -2.57 1.83 10.00
CA ILE A 95 -2.28 0.44 10.38
C ILE A 95 -1.02 0.41 11.24
N GLN A 96 -1.11 -0.19 12.41
CA GLN A 96 -0.07 -0.10 13.44
C GLN A 96 0.92 -1.27 13.42
N LYS A 97 0.61 -2.34 12.71
CA LYS A 97 1.46 -3.53 12.65
C LYS A 97 1.42 -4.20 11.28
N VAL A 98 2.61 -4.50 10.78
CA VAL A 98 2.79 -5.24 9.53
C VAL A 98 3.65 -6.47 9.80
N TYR A 99 3.19 -7.62 9.29
CA TYR A 99 3.95 -8.84 9.20
C TYR A 99 4.18 -9.17 7.74
N TYR A 100 5.41 -9.38 7.33
CA TYR A 100 5.75 -9.67 5.93
C TYR A 100 6.60 -10.94 5.79
N GLY A 101 6.57 -11.53 4.61
CA GLY A 101 7.32 -12.74 4.28
C GLY A 101 8.65 -12.41 3.58
N CYS A 102 8.64 -12.31 2.25
CA CYS A 102 9.83 -12.03 1.44
C CYS A 102 10.33 -10.59 1.65
N THR A 103 11.62 -10.38 1.39
CA THR A 103 12.24 -9.03 1.45
C THR A 103 12.15 -8.32 0.09
N LEU A 104 12.46 -7.01 0.07
CA LEU A 104 12.58 -6.25 -1.19
C LEU A 104 13.66 -6.84 -2.11
N GLU A 105 14.73 -7.41 -1.55
CA GLU A 105 15.78 -8.11 -2.32
C GLU A 105 15.25 -9.39 -2.97
N ASP A 106 14.37 -10.12 -2.28
CA ASP A 106 13.72 -11.29 -2.88
C ASP A 106 12.84 -10.89 -4.06
N ASN A 107 12.14 -9.75 -3.97
CA ASN A 107 11.35 -9.21 -5.08
C ASN A 107 12.24 -8.83 -6.28
N GLU A 108 13.41 -8.26 -6.04
CA GLU A 108 14.38 -7.92 -7.10
C GLU A 108 14.84 -9.15 -7.86
N LYS A 109 15.09 -10.27 -7.16
CA LYS A 109 15.51 -11.54 -7.78
C LYS A 109 14.50 -12.11 -8.78
N ILE A 110 13.24 -11.78 -8.63
CA ILE A 110 12.17 -12.18 -9.58
C ILE A 110 11.77 -11.08 -10.56
N GLY A 111 12.51 -9.96 -10.60
CA GLY A 111 12.39 -8.92 -11.60
C GLY A 111 11.59 -7.68 -11.21
N PHE A 112 11.13 -7.56 -9.96
CA PHE A 112 10.43 -6.36 -9.49
C PHE A 112 11.41 -5.28 -9.01
N ARG A 113 10.98 -4.00 -9.06
CA ARG A 113 11.87 -2.84 -8.93
C ARG A 113 11.82 -2.17 -7.55
N ASP A 114 11.25 -2.81 -6.56
CA ASP A 114 10.97 -2.24 -5.24
C ASP A 114 12.24 -1.69 -4.57
N ALA A 115 13.34 -2.47 -4.58
CA ALA A 115 14.62 -2.04 -4.02
C ALA A 115 15.20 -0.80 -4.72
N LYS A 116 14.97 -0.64 -6.03
CA LYS A 116 15.36 0.56 -6.79
C LYS A 116 14.56 1.77 -6.32
N PHE A 117 13.26 1.63 -6.15
CA PHE A 117 12.41 2.74 -5.70
C PHE A 117 12.69 3.12 -4.25
N GLU A 118 13.01 2.16 -3.38
CA GLU A 118 13.44 2.42 -2.01
C GLU A 118 14.64 3.38 -1.97
N LYS A 119 15.65 3.13 -2.81
CA LYS A 119 16.82 4.01 -2.92
C LYS A 119 16.46 5.41 -3.45
N LEU A 120 15.60 5.48 -4.46
CA LEU A 120 15.19 6.76 -5.05
C LEU A 120 14.35 7.61 -4.11
N MET A 121 13.58 6.98 -3.23
CA MET A 121 12.68 7.67 -2.29
C MET A 121 13.37 8.08 -1.00
N GLY A 122 14.55 7.53 -0.68
CA GLY A 122 15.21 7.71 0.62
C GLY A 122 15.50 9.17 0.97
N ASP A 123 15.94 10.00 0.01
CA ASP A 123 16.23 11.41 0.22
C ASP A 123 15.98 12.25 -1.04
N ARG A 124 15.12 12.02 -1.87
CA ARG A 124 14.79 12.77 -3.10
C ARG A 124 15.98 13.27 -3.95
N SER A 125 17.20 13.36 -3.37
CA SER A 125 18.40 13.77 -4.08
C SER A 125 18.82 12.77 -5.16
N HIS A 126 18.34 11.54 -5.06
CA HIS A 126 18.56 10.49 -6.05
C HIS A 126 17.57 10.52 -7.23
N LEU A 127 16.60 11.42 -7.21
CA LEU A 127 15.71 11.61 -8.34
C LEU A 127 16.47 12.27 -9.50
N PRO A 128 16.10 12.00 -10.76
CA PRO A 128 16.69 12.68 -11.92
C PRO A 128 16.60 14.19 -11.80
N GLU A 129 17.59 14.89 -12.36
CA GLU A 129 17.57 16.34 -12.44
C GLU A 129 16.28 16.82 -13.14
N ASN A 130 15.66 17.86 -12.58
CA ASN A 130 14.39 18.43 -13.04
C ASN A 130 13.18 17.46 -13.02
N PHE A 131 13.27 16.35 -12.25
CA PHE A 131 12.14 15.44 -12.10
C PHE A 131 11.00 16.06 -11.26
N LEU A 132 11.35 16.94 -10.33
CA LEU A 132 10.40 17.71 -9.51
C LEU A 132 10.67 19.19 -9.72
N GLU A 133 9.69 19.90 -10.25
CA GLU A 133 9.74 21.34 -10.44
C GLU A 133 8.55 22.01 -9.76
N GLN A 134 8.83 23.03 -8.93
CA GLN A 134 7.78 23.79 -8.25
C GLN A 134 7.33 24.97 -9.10
N HIS A 135 6.04 25.02 -9.44
CA HIS A 135 5.40 26.13 -10.14
C HIS A 135 4.14 26.58 -9.42
N ASP A 136 3.75 27.84 -9.62
CA ASP A 136 2.47 28.40 -9.21
C ASP A 136 2.11 28.22 -7.72
N ARG A 137 3.12 28.16 -6.85
CA ARG A 137 2.93 27.95 -5.41
C ARG A 137 1.90 28.90 -4.80
N ASN A 138 1.94 30.19 -5.21
CA ASN A 138 1.05 31.20 -4.63
C ASN A 138 -0.41 30.93 -5.01
N LEU A 139 -0.70 30.54 -6.25
CA LEU A 139 -2.04 30.16 -6.68
C LEU A 139 -2.54 28.93 -5.94
N CYS A 140 -1.66 27.94 -5.74
CA CYS A 140 -2.01 26.74 -4.96
C CYS A 140 -2.25 27.06 -3.46
N LEU A 141 -1.54 28.03 -2.90
CA LEU A 141 -1.77 28.48 -1.52
C LEU A 141 -3.16 29.12 -1.35
N GLU A 142 -3.67 29.82 -2.35
CA GLU A 142 -5.03 30.38 -2.31
C GLU A 142 -6.07 29.27 -2.09
N LEU A 143 -5.91 28.13 -2.77
CA LEU A 143 -6.76 26.95 -2.54
C LEU A 143 -6.64 26.40 -1.11
N PHE A 144 -5.42 26.39 -0.56
CA PHE A 144 -5.20 25.94 0.83
C PHE A 144 -5.85 26.87 1.84
N ASP A 145 -5.81 28.16 1.58
CA ASP A 145 -6.47 29.17 2.42
C ASP A 145 -7.99 29.04 2.37
N GLU A 146 -8.56 28.81 1.19
CA GLU A 146 -9.99 28.50 1.04
C GLU A 146 -10.37 27.25 1.82
N TYR A 147 -9.60 26.15 1.67
CA TYR A 147 -9.85 24.89 2.38
C TYR A 147 -9.76 25.06 3.89
N ASN A 148 -8.80 25.88 4.39
CA ASN A 148 -8.65 26.14 5.81
C ASN A 148 -9.85 26.86 6.44
N GLN A 149 -10.63 27.59 5.65
CA GLN A 149 -11.86 28.27 6.10
C GLN A 149 -13.08 27.37 6.08
N MET A 150 -12.98 26.19 5.48
CA MET A 150 -14.08 25.22 5.42
C MET A 150 -14.18 24.41 6.71
N ASP A 151 -15.39 23.96 7.04
CA ASP A 151 -15.57 22.88 8.01
C ASP A 151 -15.05 21.57 7.38
N LYS A 152 -14.05 20.96 8.01
CA LYS A 152 -13.29 19.87 7.40
C LYS A 152 -12.81 18.82 8.41
N THR A 153 -12.59 17.62 7.92
CA THR A 153 -11.90 16.55 8.63
C THR A 153 -10.47 16.44 8.12
N ILE A 154 -9.52 16.45 9.03
CA ILE A 154 -8.10 16.13 8.74
C ILE A 154 -7.90 14.64 9.01
N TYR A 155 -7.25 13.92 8.10
CA TYR A 155 -7.03 12.47 8.13
C TYR A 155 -5.54 12.12 8.01
#